data_54bb8562144e80e616c35b0a5c6d78e3
#
_entry.id   54bb8562144e80e616c35b0a5c6d78e3
#
_cell.length_a   1.000
_cell.length_b   1.000
_cell.length_c   1.000
_cell.angle_alpha   90.00
_cell.angle_beta   90.00
_cell.angle_gamma   90.00
#
_symmetry.space_group_name_H-M   'P 1'
#
loop_
_entity.id
_entity.type
_entity.pdbx_description
1 polymer ?
#
loop_
_entity_poly.entity_id
_entity_poly.type
_entity_poly.pdbx_seq_one_letter_code
_entity_poly.pdbx_strand_id
1 'polypeptide(L)'
;MITLKEALTLPKEEIISLSNDLATKINENKDLGAYVEQFTGDEISVYGEGIPIAIKDNINVKDWKITCCSNILKGYTSPYNATVIEKLTKKGLMPFGKTNMDEFAMGSSTESSCYGKTLNPVDNSKVPGGSSGGSAAAVASGLA
;
A
#
# COMPACT_ATOMS: atom_id res chain seq x y z
N MET A 1 -17.17 2.90 -0.17
CA MET A 1 -15.97 2.25 -0.77
C MET A 1 -16.28 2.00 -2.23
N ILE A 2 -15.44 2.45 -3.13
CA ILE A 2 -15.59 2.19 -4.57
C ILE A 2 -14.92 0.86 -4.92
N THR A 3 -15.52 0.09 -5.81
CA THR A 3 -14.91 -1.14 -6.34
C THR A 3 -13.98 -0.81 -7.52
N LEU A 4 -13.01 -1.70 -7.79
CA LEU A 4 -12.16 -1.54 -8.98
C LEU A 4 -12.98 -1.44 -10.27
N LYS A 5 -14.10 -2.18 -10.37
CA LYS A 5 -14.98 -2.14 -11.54
C LYS A 5 -15.61 -0.75 -11.73
N GLU A 6 -16.03 -0.12 -10.66
CA GLU A 6 -16.55 1.25 -10.69
C GLU A 6 -15.44 2.26 -10.98
N ALA A 7 -14.27 2.12 -10.34
CA ALA A 7 -13.13 3.00 -10.56
C ALA A 7 -12.65 3.00 -12.04
N LEU A 8 -12.73 1.86 -12.73
CA LEU A 8 -12.38 1.73 -14.15
C LEU A 8 -13.30 2.54 -15.09
N THR A 9 -14.44 3.02 -14.61
CA THR A 9 -15.40 3.84 -15.40
C THR A 9 -15.36 5.32 -15.03
N LEU A 10 -14.57 5.71 -14.02
CA LEU A 10 -14.46 7.09 -13.58
C LEU A 10 -13.72 7.98 -14.59
N PRO A 11 -14.16 9.23 -14.77
CA PRO A 11 -13.38 10.22 -15.48
C PRO A 11 -12.10 10.57 -14.70
N LYS A 12 -11.12 11.12 -15.41
CA LYS A 12 -9.77 11.39 -14.88
C LYS A 12 -9.79 12.31 -13.65
N GLU A 13 -10.61 13.35 -13.66
CA GLU A 13 -10.73 14.30 -12.57
C GLU A 13 -11.21 13.61 -11.27
N GLU A 14 -12.14 12.66 -11.40
CA GLU A 14 -12.63 11.90 -10.26
C GLU A 14 -11.59 10.91 -9.72
N ILE A 15 -10.74 10.34 -10.58
CA ILE A 15 -9.62 9.48 -10.16
C ILE A 15 -8.59 10.30 -9.37
N ILE A 16 -8.29 11.52 -9.80
CA ILE A 16 -7.40 12.44 -9.08
C ILE A 16 -7.97 12.77 -7.70
N SER A 17 -9.27 13.13 -7.65
CA SER A 17 -9.96 13.40 -6.38
C SER A 17 -9.91 12.18 -5.44
N LEU A 18 -10.19 10.98 -5.97
CA LEU A 18 -10.12 9.73 -5.22
C LEU A 18 -8.73 9.50 -4.63
N SER A 19 -7.66 9.76 -5.40
CA SER A 19 -6.29 9.60 -4.93
C SER A 19 -5.94 10.57 -3.80
N ASN A 20 -6.39 11.83 -3.90
CA ASN A 20 -6.18 12.82 -2.85
C ASN A 20 -6.96 12.47 -1.57
N ASP A 21 -8.19 12.03 -1.70
CA ASP A 21 -9.03 11.59 -0.59
C ASP A 21 -8.42 10.36 0.12
N LEU A 22 -7.87 9.42 -0.65
CA LEU A 22 -7.16 8.26 -0.10
C LEU A 22 -5.90 8.68 0.67
N ALA A 23 -5.11 9.59 0.11
CA ALA A 23 -3.91 10.09 0.78
C ALA A 23 -4.25 10.72 2.14
N THR A 24 -5.29 11.53 2.18
CA THR A 24 -5.79 12.15 3.41
C THR A 24 -6.23 11.09 4.42
N LYS A 25 -7.07 10.14 4.00
CA LYS A 25 -7.56 9.06 4.87
C LYS A 25 -6.44 8.18 5.40
N ILE A 26 -5.44 7.84 4.58
CA ILE A 26 -4.27 7.06 5.04
C ILE A 26 -3.52 7.83 6.14
N ASN A 27 -3.32 9.14 5.95
CA ASN A 27 -2.66 9.97 6.94
C ASN A 27 -3.44 10.10 8.26
N GLU A 28 -4.77 10.17 8.20
CA GLU A 28 -5.65 10.21 9.37
C GLU A 28 -5.70 8.88 10.13
N ASN A 29 -5.40 7.76 9.47
CA ASN A 29 -5.46 6.41 10.01
C ASN A 29 -4.09 5.73 10.17
N LYS A 30 -3.03 6.52 10.40
CA LYS A 30 -1.66 5.98 10.56
C LYS A 30 -1.54 4.93 11.66
N ASP A 31 -2.29 5.10 12.74
CA ASP A 31 -2.25 4.22 13.90
C ASP A 31 -2.73 2.79 13.59
N LEU A 32 -3.45 2.60 12.47
CA LEU A 32 -3.81 1.29 11.98
C LEU A 32 -2.59 0.47 11.56
N GLY A 33 -1.49 1.13 11.17
CA GLY A 33 -0.27 0.47 10.70
C GLY A 33 -0.44 -0.30 9.39
N ALA A 34 -1.46 0.04 8.58
CA ALA A 34 -1.73 -0.65 7.31
C ALA A 34 -0.68 -0.33 6.24
N TYR A 35 -0.14 0.89 6.25
CA TYR A 35 0.92 1.33 5.36
C TYR A 35 2.24 1.49 6.10
N VAL A 36 3.36 1.30 5.40
CA VAL A 36 4.69 1.53 5.97
C VAL A 36 4.97 3.02 6.12
N GLU A 37 5.62 3.43 7.20
CA GLU A 37 5.80 4.83 7.61
C GLU A 37 6.59 5.69 6.60
N GLN A 38 7.35 5.05 5.70
CA GLN A 38 8.16 5.75 4.68
C GLN A 38 7.32 6.37 3.55
N PHE A 39 6.02 6.08 3.53
CA PHE A 39 5.14 6.57 2.49
C PHE A 39 4.58 7.94 2.87
N THR A 40 4.95 8.99 2.11
CA THR A 40 4.46 10.35 2.31
C THR A 40 3.50 10.76 1.19
N GLY A 41 2.58 11.68 1.48
CA GLY A 41 1.63 12.20 0.49
C GLY A 41 2.30 12.79 -0.75
N ASP A 42 3.51 13.34 -0.61
CA ASP A 42 4.28 13.91 -1.72
C ASP A 42 4.79 12.83 -2.69
N GLU A 43 5.05 11.62 -2.20
CA GLU A 43 5.44 10.49 -3.04
C GLU A 43 4.26 9.95 -3.87
N ILE A 44 3.02 10.18 -3.44
CA ILE A 44 1.81 9.77 -4.15
C ILE A 44 1.67 10.56 -5.47
N SER A 45 1.96 11.85 -5.44
CA SER A 45 1.77 12.75 -6.59
C SER A 45 2.79 12.52 -7.73
N VAL A 46 3.88 11.82 -7.47
CA VAL A 46 5.00 11.65 -8.42
C VAL A 46 4.74 10.53 -9.42
N TYR A 47 3.85 9.58 -9.12
CA TYR A 47 3.74 8.33 -9.91
C TYR A 47 2.69 8.33 -11.00
N GLY A 48 2.10 9.48 -11.30
CA GLY A 48 1.28 9.66 -12.51
C GLY A 48 -0.22 9.51 -12.30
N GLU A 49 -0.92 9.44 -13.41
CA GLU A 49 -2.37 9.40 -13.48
C GLU A 49 -2.83 7.94 -13.65
N GLY A 50 -3.70 7.48 -12.79
CA GLY A 50 -4.25 6.13 -12.85
C GLY A 50 -5.03 5.79 -11.58
N ILE A 51 -5.75 4.67 -11.63
CA ILE A 51 -6.48 4.17 -10.47
C ILE A 51 -5.47 3.76 -9.39
N PRO A 52 -5.55 4.33 -8.18
CA PRO A 52 -4.60 4.04 -7.11
C PRO A 52 -4.70 2.59 -6.65
N ILE A 53 -3.56 1.92 -6.53
CA ILE A 53 -3.47 0.55 -6.00
C ILE A 53 -2.38 0.44 -4.95
N ALA A 54 -2.73 -0.12 -3.80
CA ALA A 54 -1.80 -0.38 -2.72
C ALA A 54 -0.88 -1.57 -3.06
N ILE A 55 0.42 -1.43 -2.79
CA ILE A 55 1.45 -2.41 -3.15
C ILE A 55 2.09 -2.97 -1.88
N LYS A 56 2.14 -4.29 -1.75
CA LYS A 56 2.83 -4.94 -0.63
C LYS A 56 4.33 -4.65 -0.68
N ASP A 57 4.97 -4.39 0.46
CA ASP A 57 6.38 -3.94 0.54
C ASP A 57 7.43 -4.99 0.14
N ASN A 58 7.04 -6.10 -0.48
CA ASN A 58 7.93 -7.05 -1.14
C ASN A 58 7.79 -7.06 -2.67
N ILE A 59 7.02 -6.13 -3.22
CA ILE A 59 6.83 -6.00 -4.67
C ILE A 59 7.64 -4.80 -5.16
N ASN A 60 8.60 -5.04 -6.01
CA ASN A 60 9.46 -3.99 -6.55
C ASN A 60 8.68 -3.00 -7.42
N VAL A 61 8.73 -1.73 -7.04
CA VAL A 61 8.36 -0.58 -7.85
C VAL A 61 9.63 0.23 -8.09
N LYS A 62 9.96 0.49 -9.34
CA LYS A 62 11.17 1.21 -9.71
C LYS A 62 11.27 2.54 -8.94
N ASP A 63 12.47 2.83 -8.45
CA ASP A 63 12.82 4.02 -7.68
C ASP A 63 12.16 4.13 -6.28
N TRP A 64 11.37 3.14 -5.87
CA TRP A 64 10.85 3.07 -4.51
C TRP A 64 11.80 2.34 -3.57
N LYS A 65 11.79 2.75 -2.30
CA LYS A 65 12.43 2.00 -1.22
C LYS A 65 11.57 0.78 -0.92
N ILE A 66 12.11 -0.42 -1.12
CA ILE A 66 11.46 -1.70 -0.85
C ILE A 66 12.23 -2.39 0.26
N THR A 67 11.58 -2.64 1.39
CA THR A 67 12.28 -3.16 2.56
C THR A 67 11.87 -4.56 2.97
N CYS A 68 10.80 -5.12 2.38
CA CYS A 68 10.16 -6.34 2.88
C CYS A 68 9.84 -6.26 4.39
N CYS A 69 9.58 -5.05 4.87
CA CYS A 69 9.40 -4.72 6.28
C CYS A 69 10.53 -5.22 7.19
N SER A 70 11.78 -5.21 6.67
CA SER A 70 13.01 -5.62 7.36
C SER A 70 14.02 -4.49 7.45
N ASN A 71 14.70 -4.39 8.59
CA ASN A 71 15.84 -3.51 8.76
C ASN A 71 17.05 -3.91 7.88
N ILE A 72 17.12 -5.16 7.41
CA ILE A 72 18.19 -5.65 6.52
C ILE A 72 18.18 -4.91 5.19
N LEU A 73 16.99 -4.62 4.64
CA LEU A 73 16.84 -3.91 3.37
C LEU A 73 16.63 -2.40 3.54
N LYS A 74 16.82 -1.86 4.74
CA LYS A 74 16.69 -0.42 4.97
C LYS A 74 17.64 0.36 4.07
N GLY A 75 17.06 1.24 3.24
CA GLY A 75 17.82 2.03 2.26
C GLY A 75 17.94 1.41 0.88
N TYR A 76 17.49 0.16 0.68
CA TYR A 76 17.43 -0.42 -0.67
C TYR A 76 16.37 0.30 -1.52
N THR A 77 16.79 0.77 -2.70
CA THR A 77 15.91 1.34 -3.71
C THR A 77 15.83 0.39 -4.91
N SER A 78 14.63 0.06 -5.33
CA SER A 78 14.42 -0.87 -6.43
C SER A 78 14.83 -0.26 -7.78
N PRO A 79 15.74 -0.90 -8.53
CA PRO A 79 16.15 -0.41 -9.86
C PRO A 79 15.18 -0.79 -10.98
N TYR A 80 14.13 -1.57 -10.71
CA TYR A 80 13.19 -2.08 -11.71
C TYR A 80 11.79 -2.28 -11.13
N ASN A 81 10.80 -2.39 -12.01
CA ASN A 81 9.45 -2.82 -11.65
C ASN A 81 9.33 -4.34 -11.68
N ALA A 82 8.64 -4.91 -10.71
CA ALA A 82 8.15 -6.28 -10.82
C ALA A 82 7.18 -6.39 -12.02
N THR A 83 7.14 -7.55 -12.67
CA THR A 83 6.27 -7.79 -13.83
C THR A 83 4.79 -7.47 -13.55
N VAL A 84 4.32 -7.69 -12.31
CA VAL A 84 2.94 -7.34 -11.92
C VAL A 84 2.72 -5.83 -11.99
N ILE A 85 3.67 -5.00 -11.58
CA ILE A 85 3.58 -3.54 -11.66
C ILE A 85 3.49 -3.08 -13.11
N GLU A 86 4.35 -3.62 -13.99
CA GLU A 86 4.30 -3.31 -15.42
C GLU A 86 2.95 -3.67 -16.06
N LYS A 87 2.36 -4.81 -15.65
CA LYS A 87 1.05 -5.22 -16.15
C LYS A 87 -0.07 -4.33 -15.64
N LEU A 88 -0.03 -3.93 -14.38
CA LEU A 88 -1.04 -3.07 -13.76
C LEU A 88 -1.01 -1.67 -14.37
N THR A 89 0.18 -1.06 -14.51
CA THR A 89 0.33 0.27 -15.12
C THR A 89 -0.14 0.30 -16.58
N LYS A 90 0.13 -0.74 -17.36
CA LYS A 90 -0.42 -0.88 -18.73
C LYS A 90 -1.95 -0.95 -18.77
N LYS A 91 -2.60 -1.23 -17.65
CA LYS A 91 -4.07 -1.26 -17.50
C LYS A 91 -4.64 0.00 -16.84
N GLY A 92 -3.83 1.04 -16.68
CA GLY A 92 -4.27 2.30 -16.09
C GLY A 92 -4.34 2.29 -14.55
N LEU A 93 -3.69 1.32 -13.90
CA LEU A 93 -3.55 1.34 -12.44
C LEU A 93 -2.20 1.95 -12.05
N MET A 94 -2.19 2.69 -10.95
CA MET A 94 -1.02 3.41 -10.46
C MET A 94 -0.62 2.89 -9.08
N PRO A 95 0.64 2.45 -8.86
CA PRO A 95 1.16 2.19 -7.52
C PRO A 95 0.98 3.42 -6.64
N PHE A 96 0.33 3.24 -5.48
CA PHE A 96 -0.11 4.36 -4.67
C PHE A 96 0.51 4.38 -3.28
N GLY A 97 0.90 3.26 -2.74
CA GLY A 97 1.50 3.15 -1.42
C GLY A 97 1.95 1.74 -1.11
N LYS A 98 2.83 1.63 -0.11
CA LYS A 98 3.37 0.35 0.34
C LYS A 98 2.64 -0.12 1.58
N THR A 99 2.06 -1.31 1.51
CA THR A 99 1.37 -1.91 2.65
C THR A 99 2.32 -2.74 3.52
N ASN A 100 2.05 -2.69 4.83
CA ASN A 100 2.77 -3.42 5.85
C ASN A 100 2.61 -4.94 5.70
N MET A 101 3.60 -5.69 6.17
CA MET A 101 3.65 -7.13 6.02
C MET A 101 4.53 -7.76 7.10
N ASP A 102 4.43 -9.06 7.30
CA ASP A 102 5.45 -9.80 8.06
C ASP A 102 6.81 -9.72 7.37
N GLU A 103 7.88 -9.61 8.16
CA GLU A 103 9.25 -9.52 7.67
C GLU A 103 9.56 -10.62 6.64
N PHE A 104 10.04 -10.25 5.44
CA PHE A 104 10.30 -11.13 4.29
C PHE A 104 9.12 -12.03 3.90
N ALA A 105 7.88 -11.65 4.21
CA ALA A 105 6.68 -12.45 4.00
C ALA A 105 6.65 -13.79 4.78
N MET A 106 7.44 -13.90 5.84
CA MET A 106 7.56 -15.10 6.67
C MET A 106 6.83 -14.90 7.99
N GLY A 107 5.50 -15.02 7.95
CA GLY A 107 4.64 -14.86 9.12
C GLY A 107 3.15 -14.92 8.74
N SER A 108 2.28 -14.83 9.75
CA SER A 108 0.84 -14.98 9.59
C SER A 108 0.01 -13.96 10.38
N SER A 109 0.66 -12.94 10.97
CA SER A 109 0.01 -11.97 11.86
C SER A 109 0.33 -10.50 11.55
N THR A 110 1.36 -10.23 10.75
CA THR A 110 1.91 -8.89 10.47
C THR A 110 2.45 -8.20 11.75
N GLU A 111 2.98 -8.99 12.69
CA GLU A 111 3.59 -8.50 13.92
C GLU A 111 5.12 -8.41 13.83
N SER A 112 5.75 -9.14 12.88
CA SER A 112 7.22 -9.18 12.73
C SER A 112 7.79 -8.03 11.90
N SER A 113 6.96 -7.09 11.44
CA SER A 113 7.39 -5.93 10.68
C SER A 113 8.30 -5.00 11.48
N CYS A 114 9.39 -4.51 10.88
CA CYS A 114 10.24 -3.49 11.49
C CYS A 114 9.57 -2.12 11.65
N TYR A 115 8.41 -1.90 11.02
CA TYR A 115 7.58 -0.69 11.15
C TYR A 115 6.52 -0.80 12.26
N GLY A 116 6.46 -1.92 12.95
CA GLY A 116 5.45 -2.21 13.93
C GLY A 116 4.27 -3.00 13.37
N LYS A 117 3.38 -3.41 14.26
CA LYS A 117 2.24 -4.26 13.93
C LYS A 117 1.16 -3.49 13.15
N THR A 118 0.40 -4.21 12.35
CA THR A 118 -0.87 -3.74 11.78
C THR A 118 -2.01 -4.18 12.69
N LEU A 119 -2.96 -3.29 12.96
CA LEU A 119 -4.18 -3.62 13.71
C LEU A 119 -5.26 -4.20 12.78
N ASN A 120 -6.13 -5.04 13.34
CA ASN A 120 -7.32 -5.48 12.64
C ASN A 120 -8.40 -4.38 12.74
N PRO A 121 -8.85 -3.77 11.63
CA PRO A 121 -9.79 -2.64 11.68
C PRO A 121 -11.20 -3.02 12.19
N VAL A 122 -11.53 -4.32 12.23
CA VAL A 122 -12.81 -4.80 12.78
C VAL A 122 -12.73 -4.96 14.30
N ASP A 123 -11.54 -5.32 14.82
CA ASP A 123 -11.29 -5.48 16.25
C ASP A 123 -9.78 -5.23 16.53
N ASN A 124 -9.45 -4.04 16.99
CA ASN A 124 -8.07 -3.60 17.22
C ASN A 124 -7.31 -4.43 18.28
N SER A 125 -8.01 -5.29 19.03
CA SER A 125 -7.36 -6.23 19.97
C SER A 125 -6.80 -7.48 19.27
N LYS A 126 -7.07 -7.63 17.97
CA LYS A 126 -6.69 -8.81 17.16
C LYS A 126 -5.73 -8.43 16.04
N VAL A 127 -5.07 -9.45 15.50
CA VAL A 127 -4.21 -9.32 14.33
C VAL A 127 -5.05 -9.36 13.04
N PRO A 128 -4.62 -8.70 11.96
CA PRO A 128 -5.32 -8.71 10.68
C PRO A 128 -5.08 -9.99 9.86
N GLY A 129 -4.21 -10.88 10.37
CA GLY A 129 -3.62 -11.95 9.58
C GLY A 129 -2.31 -11.53 8.92
N GLY A 130 -1.72 -12.40 8.13
CA GLY A 130 -0.43 -12.17 7.46
C GLY A 130 -0.12 -13.24 6.41
N SER A 131 0.94 -13.08 5.67
CA SER A 131 1.94 -12.00 5.73
C SER A 131 1.48 -10.67 5.12
N SER A 132 0.29 -10.56 4.52
CA SER A 132 -0.24 -9.35 3.84
C SER A 132 -1.26 -8.59 4.70
N GLY A 133 -1.05 -8.52 6.02
CA GLY A 133 -2.01 -7.92 6.94
C GLY A 133 -2.27 -6.44 6.70
N GLY A 134 -1.26 -5.68 6.30
CA GLY A 134 -1.43 -4.28 5.90
C GLY A 134 -2.36 -4.11 4.71
N SER A 135 -2.24 -4.96 3.68
CA SER A 135 -3.15 -4.95 2.53
C SER A 135 -4.59 -5.31 2.93
N ALA A 136 -4.74 -6.34 3.79
CA ALA A 136 -6.06 -6.74 4.29
C ALA A 136 -6.71 -5.62 5.12
N ALA A 137 -5.94 -4.99 6.01
CA ALA A 137 -6.42 -3.89 6.84
C ALA A 137 -6.76 -2.65 6.00
N ALA A 138 -5.95 -2.31 4.99
CA ALA A 138 -6.21 -1.20 4.08
C ALA A 138 -7.56 -1.37 3.35
N VAL A 139 -7.81 -2.55 2.77
CA VAL A 139 -9.08 -2.83 2.10
C VAL A 139 -10.25 -2.80 3.09
N ALA A 140 -10.12 -3.44 4.24
CA ALA A 140 -11.21 -3.52 5.21
C ALA A 140 -11.60 -2.15 5.82
N SER A 141 -10.66 -1.21 5.86
CA SER A 141 -10.89 0.15 6.38
C SER A 141 -11.19 1.19 5.29
N GLY A 142 -11.25 0.80 4.02
CA GLY A 142 -11.51 1.73 2.90
C GLY A 142 -10.33 2.65 2.59
N LEU A 143 -9.12 2.19 2.87
CA LEU A 143 -7.86 2.91 2.59
C LEU A 143 -7.17 2.42 1.31
N ALA A 144 -7.83 1.58 0.52
CA ALA A 144 -7.35 1.08 -0.77
C ALA A 144 -8.54 0.80 -1.70
#